data_7609a28e163fc7b18779de30b6c3866b
#
_entry.id   7609a28e163fc7b18779de30b6c3866b
#
_cell.length_a   1.000
_cell.length_b   1.000
_cell.length_c   1.000
_cell.angle_alpha   90.00
_cell.angle_beta   90.00
_cell.angle_gamma   90.00
#
_symmetry.space_group_name_H-M   'P 1'
#
loop_
_entity.id
_entity.type
_entity.pdbx_description
1 polymer ?
#
loop_
_entity_poly.entity_id
_entity_poly.type
_entity_poly.pdbx_seq_one_letter_code
_entity_poly.pdbx_strand_id
1 'polypeptide(L)'
;MTTVHFVYPRDATRNSSPFCIGNEVGDRLARDYDVRFYGWRDQVSIEPKPGDILLGHPHWRRDSVFDRSVRHPGWKRRILMAPYVDDLRQVAYYDRHMDQCDQFLAITGNYWFDRIEDAAIRRWKPKMVHMDLAVNRAFFPFVKTQFNPPGQRKFLYIGHTAHNKNVGYLSQLQLQCESADISWAGKGRKKIPGVHVLGFMDFSKPEARAKVAEFDFMITVGAMDANPTTILESMAWGLIPTVTMQSGYENRAGIVNVPLNDVAAAELVFRKLQAQSDAELRETQRLGQEAIDTHYRWDRFYDQVRAAIDGTQSPAIRAATWKERILMKAFDLVH
;
A
#
# COMPACT_ATOMS: atom_id res chain seq x y z
N MET A 1 7.27 -31.89 -6.06
CA MET A 1 6.39 -30.72 -5.92
C MET A 1 7.23 -29.64 -5.24
N THR A 2 7.20 -28.40 -5.72
CA THR A 2 7.97 -27.30 -5.12
C THR A 2 7.35 -26.91 -3.80
N THR A 3 8.12 -26.89 -2.71
CA THR A 3 7.66 -26.40 -1.41
C THR A 3 7.93 -24.90 -1.30
N VAL A 4 6.91 -24.13 -0.97
CA VAL A 4 7.00 -22.68 -0.72
C VAL A 4 6.96 -22.44 0.78
N HIS A 5 8.03 -21.88 1.32
CA HIS A 5 8.08 -21.43 2.72
C HIS A 5 7.63 -19.97 2.79
N PHE A 6 6.40 -19.76 3.23
CA PHE A 6 5.76 -18.44 3.26
C PHE A 6 5.85 -17.79 4.63
N VAL A 7 6.65 -16.74 4.74
CA VAL A 7 6.90 -16.00 5.99
C VAL A 7 6.07 -14.72 6.00
N TYR A 8 4.83 -14.81 6.45
CA TYR A 8 3.91 -13.70 6.58
C TYR A 8 2.91 -13.96 7.73
N PRO A 9 2.49 -12.94 8.50
CA PRO A 9 1.49 -13.15 9.54
C PRO A 9 0.14 -13.51 8.91
N ARG A 10 -0.50 -14.53 9.45
CA ARG A 10 -1.85 -14.97 9.05
C ARG A 10 -2.74 -15.03 10.28
N ASP A 11 -3.94 -14.50 10.15
CA ASP A 11 -5.01 -14.56 11.14
C ASP A 11 -6.33 -14.21 10.43
N ALA A 12 -7.18 -15.20 10.24
CA ALA A 12 -8.45 -15.04 9.50
C ALA A 12 -9.41 -14.02 10.13
N THR A 13 -9.21 -13.68 11.41
CA THR A 13 -10.01 -12.67 12.13
C THR A 13 -9.53 -11.24 11.90
N ARG A 14 -8.41 -11.05 11.19
CA ARG A 14 -7.74 -9.76 11.02
C ARG A 14 -7.65 -9.38 9.53
N ASN A 15 -8.25 -8.25 9.18
CA ASN A 15 -8.27 -7.71 7.82
C ASN A 15 -7.27 -6.55 7.61
N SER A 16 -6.53 -6.14 8.64
CA SER A 16 -5.52 -5.09 8.49
C SER A 16 -4.25 -5.63 7.85
N SER A 17 -3.61 -4.83 6.99
CA SER A 17 -2.25 -5.13 6.52
C SER A 17 -1.29 -5.26 7.72
N PRO A 18 -0.42 -6.27 7.79
CA PRO A 18 -0.06 -7.24 6.76
C PRO A 18 -0.87 -8.56 6.80
N PHE A 19 -1.82 -8.73 7.73
CA PHE A 19 -2.60 -9.96 7.87
C PHE A 19 -3.45 -10.24 6.62
N CYS A 20 -4.05 -9.20 6.05
CA CYS A 20 -4.81 -9.32 4.81
C CYS A 20 -3.94 -9.91 3.68
N ILE A 21 -2.71 -9.41 3.51
CA ILE A 21 -1.76 -9.95 2.51
C ILE A 21 -1.43 -11.41 2.82
N GLY A 22 -1.12 -11.72 4.08
CA GLY A 22 -0.80 -13.08 4.51
C GLY A 22 -1.94 -14.07 4.27
N ASN A 23 -3.18 -13.67 4.55
CA ASN A 23 -4.35 -14.50 4.33
C ASN A 23 -4.63 -14.69 2.84
N GLU A 24 -4.80 -13.60 2.08
CA GLU A 24 -5.20 -13.65 0.67
C GLU A 24 -4.15 -14.34 -0.23
N VAL A 25 -2.88 -14.06 -0.01
CA VAL A 25 -1.78 -14.72 -0.74
C VAL A 25 -1.61 -16.16 -0.27
N GLY A 26 -1.63 -16.40 1.05
CA GLY A 26 -1.43 -17.73 1.61
C GLY A 26 -2.50 -18.73 1.18
N ASP A 27 -3.78 -18.32 1.13
CA ASP A 27 -4.88 -19.18 0.69
C ASP A 27 -4.78 -19.56 -0.79
N ARG A 28 -4.29 -18.63 -1.63
CA ARG A 28 -4.05 -18.90 -3.05
C ARG A 28 -2.83 -19.79 -3.26
N LEU A 29 -1.74 -19.54 -2.53
CA LEU A 29 -0.54 -20.38 -2.59
C LEU A 29 -0.85 -21.84 -2.24
N ALA A 30 -1.68 -22.08 -1.22
CA ALA A 30 -2.05 -23.43 -0.78
C ALA A 30 -2.86 -24.23 -1.82
N ARG A 31 -3.41 -23.57 -2.84
CA ARG A 31 -4.07 -24.27 -3.97
C ARG A 31 -3.08 -24.78 -5.02
N ASP A 32 -1.98 -24.05 -5.21
CA ASP A 32 -1.08 -24.25 -6.33
C ASP A 32 0.24 -24.95 -5.91
N TYR A 33 0.62 -24.89 -4.62
CA TYR A 33 1.91 -25.38 -4.11
C TYR A 33 1.76 -26.17 -2.81
N ASP A 34 2.79 -26.97 -2.46
CA ASP A 34 3.01 -27.40 -1.09
C ASP A 34 3.53 -26.19 -0.28
N VAL A 35 2.77 -25.69 0.70
CA VAL A 35 3.10 -24.47 1.43
C VAL A 35 3.31 -24.72 2.91
N ARG A 36 4.41 -24.20 3.42
CA ARG A 36 4.69 -24.11 4.85
C ARG A 36 4.58 -22.67 5.32
N PHE A 37 3.70 -22.43 6.29
CA PHE A 37 3.42 -21.10 6.81
C PHE A 37 4.22 -20.81 8.08
N TYR A 38 4.75 -19.58 8.17
CA TYR A 38 5.51 -19.10 9.32
C TYR A 38 5.08 -17.69 9.67
N GLY A 39 4.84 -17.47 10.96
CA GLY A 39 4.68 -16.11 11.52
C GLY A 39 6.05 -15.44 11.75
N TRP A 40 6.07 -14.13 11.79
CA TRP A 40 7.33 -13.40 12.06
C TRP A 40 7.97 -13.72 13.41
N ARG A 41 7.16 -14.17 14.40
CA ARG A 41 7.60 -14.41 15.77
C ARG A 41 8.00 -15.86 16.04
N ASP A 42 7.84 -16.71 15.07
CA ASP A 42 8.23 -18.11 15.21
C ASP A 42 9.74 -18.21 15.44
N GLN A 43 10.15 -19.05 16.37
CA GLN A 43 11.57 -19.21 16.74
C GLN A 43 12.20 -20.33 15.90
N VAL A 44 12.10 -20.19 14.58
CA VAL A 44 12.57 -21.18 13.61
C VAL A 44 13.58 -20.56 12.66
N SER A 45 14.64 -21.30 12.32
CA SER A 45 15.46 -21.11 11.13
C SER A 45 15.10 -22.23 10.16
N ILE A 46 14.72 -21.89 8.94
CA ILE A 46 14.28 -22.85 7.95
C ILE A 46 15.51 -23.40 7.23
N GLU A 47 15.65 -24.73 7.26
CA GLU A 47 16.64 -25.45 6.45
C GLU A 47 15.96 -25.93 5.18
N PRO A 48 16.26 -25.34 4.00
CA PRO A 48 15.60 -25.70 2.76
C PRO A 48 16.10 -27.04 2.23
N LYS A 49 15.20 -27.76 1.57
CA LYS A 49 15.55 -28.87 0.69
C LYS A 49 15.82 -28.35 -0.74
N PRO A 50 16.57 -29.10 -1.56
CA PRO A 50 16.76 -28.73 -2.95
C PRO A 50 15.42 -28.52 -3.67
N GLY A 51 15.22 -27.33 -4.25
CA GLY A 51 13.97 -26.96 -4.94
C GLY A 51 13.03 -26.09 -4.12
N ASP A 52 13.26 -25.91 -2.82
CA ASP A 52 12.44 -25.07 -1.94
C ASP A 52 12.61 -23.58 -2.25
N ILE A 53 11.53 -22.84 -2.02
CA ILE A 53 11.45 -21.38 -2.24
C ILE A 53 11.12 -20.67 -0.95
N LEU A 54 11.87 -19.62 -0.63
CA LEU A 54 11.56 -18.69 0.44
C LEU A 54 10.83 -17.49 -0.13
N LEU A 55 9.60 -17.26 0.35
CA LEU A 55 8.80 -16.08 0.04
C LEU A 55 8.39 -15.39 1.34
N GLY A 56 8.66 -14.11 1.49
CA GLY A 56 8.15 -13.44 2.67
C GLY A 56 8.73 -12.07 2.96
N HIS A 57 8.40 -11.63 4.16
CA HIS A 57 8.69 -10.30 4.69
C HIS A 57 9.56 -10.43 5.94
N PRO A 58 10.76 -9.84 6.00
CA PRO A 58 11.49 -9.70 7.25
C PRO A 58 10.74 -8.73 8.19
N HIS A 59 10.88 -8.93 9.49
CA HIS A 59 10.25 -8.05 10.47
C HIS A 59 11.28 -7.06 11.03
N TRP A 60 11.13 -5.79 10.71
CA TRP A 60 12.11 -4.72 10.97
C TRP A 60 12.50 -4.50 12.45
N ARG A 61 11.68 -4.96 13.39
CA ARG A 61 11.96 -4.78 14.83
C ARG A 61 12.69 -5.96 15.47
N ARG A 62 12.81 -7.10 14.79
CA ARG A 62 13.33 -8.33 15.39
C ARG A 62 13.97 -9.21 14.33
N ASP A 63 14.85 -10.08 14.77
CA ASP A 63 15.35 -11.18 13.99
C ASP A 63 14.19 -12.16 13.68
N SER A 64 13.65 -12.06 12.48
CA SER A 64 12.49 -12.83 12.04
C SER A 64 12.89 -14.17 11.44
N VAL A 65 11.91 -15.06 11.21
CA VAL A 65 12.14 -16.31 10.46
C VAL A 65 12.81 -16.04 9.12
N PHE A 66 12.38 -15.01 8.41
CA PHE A 66 12.98 -14.62 7.12
C PHE A 66 14.46 -14.23 7.28
N ASP A 67 14.78 -13.37 8.26
CA ASP A 67 16.15 -12.90 8.53
C ASP A 67 17.10 -14.07 8.81
N ARG A 68 16.66 -15.05 9.62
CA ARG A 68 17.48 -16.23 9.97
C ARG A 68 17.64 -17.21 8.81
N SER A 69 16.65 -17.28 7.93
CA SER A 69 16.57 -18.34 6.90
C SER A 69 17.14 -17.90 5.54
N VAL A 70 17.07 -16.60 5.20
CA VAL A 70 17.40 -16.10 3.85
C VAL A 70 18.84 -16.40 3.43
N ARG A 71 19.76 -16.51 4.38
CA ARG A 71 21.19 -16.75 4.11
C ARG A 71 21.55 -18.24 3.85
N HIS A 72 20.62 -19.14 4.11
CA HIS A 72 20.89 -20.56 3.88
C HIS A 72 21.12 -20.85 2.38
N PRO A 73 22.17 -21.60 2.01
CA PRO A 73 22.54 -21.77 0.59
C PRO A 73 21.60 -22.66 -0.24
N GLY A 74 20.76 -23.47 0.39
CA GLY A 74 19.94 -24.50 -0.27
C GLY A 74 18.69 -24.01 -0.99
N TRP A 75 18.36 -22.72 -0.91
CA TRP A 75 17.17 -22.19 -1.58
C TRP A 75 17.28 -22.21 -3.11
N LYS A 76 16.22 -22.66 -3.79
CA LYS A 76 16.07 -22.48 -5.24
C LYS A 76 15.83 -21.02 -5.59
N ARG A 77 15.02 -20.32 -4.77
CA ARG A 77 14.71 -18.89 -4.89
C ARG A 77 14.48 -18.26 -3.52
N ARG A 78 14.83 -16.99 -3.42
CA ARG A 78 14.57 -16.13 -2.25
C ARG A 78 13.85 -14.90 -2.73
N ILE A 79 12.59 -14.74 -2.33
CA ILE A 79 11.71 -13.68 -2.79
C ILE A 79 11.34 -12.83 -1.58
N LEU A 80 11.82 -11.59 -1.56
CA LEU A 80 11.38 -10.58 -0.61
C LEU A 80 10.03 -10.02 -1.08
N MET A 81 9.01 -10.02 -0.24
CA MET A 81 7.72 -9.38 -0.51
C MET A 81 7.36 -8.45 0.65
N ALA A 82 7.48 -7.13 0.44
CA ALA A 82 7.35 -6.16 1.52
C ALA A 82 6.87 -4.79 1.02
N PRO A 83 6.26 -3.95 1.91
CA PRO A 83 5.97 -2.55 1.59
C PRO A 83 7.26 -1.79 1.28
N TYR A 84 7.19 -0.89 0.28
CA TYR A 84 8.30 -0.03 -0.08
C TYR A 84 7.90 1.44 -0.11
N VAL A 85 8.71 2.26 0.55
CA VAL A 85 8.79 3.72 0.41
C VAL A 85 10.27 4.12 0.41
N ASP A 86 10.60 5.27 -0.17
CA ASP A 86 11.98 5.79 -0.15
C ASP A 86 12.31 6.44 1.21
N ASP A 87 12.27 5.64 2.27
CA ASP A 87 12.77 5.99 3.62
C ASP A 87 14.12 5.33 3.83
N LEU A 88 15.16 6.11 4.05
CA LEU A 88 16.54 5.63 4.25
C LEU A 88 16.65 4.54 5.33
N ARG A 89 15.81 4.61 6.39
CA ARG A 89 15.81 3.57 7.45
C ARG A 89 15.22 2.26 6.95
N GLN A 90 14.16 2.32 6.14
CA GLN A 90 13.56 1.15 5.52
C GLN A 90 14.50 0.55 4.47
N VAL A 91 15.10 1.41 3.65
CA VAL A 91 16.11 1.03 2.66
C VAL A 91 17.28 0.32 3.33
N ALA A 92 17.90 0.90 4.34
CA ALA A 92 19.02 0.29 5.08
C ALA A 92 18.64 -1.04 5.74
N TYR A 93 17.38 -1.19 6.14
CA TYR A 93 16.88 -2.44 6.69
C TYR A 93 16.78 -3.54 5.63
N TYR A 94 16.19 -3.26 4.47
CA TYR A 94 16.06 -4.24 3.39
C TYR A 94 17.39 -4.52 2.69
N ASP A 95 18.28 -3.55 2.63
CA ASP A 95 19.54 -3.64 1.92
C ASP A 95 20.41 -4.82 2.38
N ARG A 96 20.42 -5.11 3.67
CA ARG A 96 21.13 -6.26 4.27
C ARG A 96 20.60 -7.62 3.79
N HIS A 97 19.41 -7.67 3.16
CA HIS A 97 18.80 -8.89 2.62
C HIS A 97 18.88 -8.98 1.10
N MET A 98 19.00 -7.85 0.40
CA MET A 98 18.90 -7.79 -1.04
C MET A 98 19.99 -8.52 -1.80
N ASP A 99 21.20 -8.63 -1.23
CA ASP A 99 22.28 -9.44 -1.81
C ASP A 99 21.95 -10.93 -1.78
N GLN A 100 21.10 -11.35 -0.84
CA GLN A 100 20.64 -12.74 -0.68
C GLN A 100 19.40 -13.04 -1.51
N CYS A 101 18.61 -12.01 -1.87
CA CYS A 101 17.35 -12.19 -2.56
C CYS A 101 17.53 -12.18 -4.09
N ASP A 102 16.80 -13.07 -4.76
CA ASP A 102 16.72 -13.13 -6.22
C ASP A 102 15.75 -12.04 -6.73
N GLN A 103 14.70 -11.72 -5.96
CA GLN A 103 13.65 -10.80 -6.34
C GLN A 103 13.04 -10.05 -5.16
N PHE A 104 12.56 -8.83 -5.41
CA PHE A 104 11.81 -8.02 -4.47
C PHE A 104 10.43 -7.65 -5.05
N LEU A 105 9.38 -8.26 -4.54
CA LEU A 105 8.00 -7.88 -4.79
C LEU A 105 7.69 -6.66 -3.91
N ALA A 106 7.87 -5.49 -4.47
CA ALA A 106 7.73 -4.21 -3.75
C ALA A 106 6.27 -3.79 -3.70
N ILE A 107 5.61 -3.98 -2.55
CA ILE A 107 4.23 -3.55 -2.32
C ILE A 107 4.24 -2.04 -2.12
N THR A 108 3.90 -1.31 -3.16
CA THR A 108 3.96 0.16 -3.17
C THR A 108 3.03 0.73 -4.23
N GLY A 109 2.68 2.00 -4.14
CA GLY A 109 1.99 2.69 -5.21
C GLY A 109 2.96 3.21 -6.28
N ASN A 110 2.39 3.65 -7.40
CA ASN A 110 3.18 4.15 -8.53
C ASN A 110 4.05 5.37 -8.18
N TYR A 111 3.60 6.23 -7.26
CA TYR A 111 4.37 7.40 -6.86
C TYR A 111 5.80 7.04 -6.42
N TRP A 112 5.96 6.01 -5.59
CA TRP A 112 7.27 5.56 -5.11
C TRP A 112 8.00 4.71 -6.15
N PHE A 113 7.27 3.83 -6.84
CA PHE A 113 7.91 2.92 -7.80
C PHE A 113 8.46 3.64 -9.02
N ASP A 114 7.74 4.64 -9.54
CA ASP A 114 8.16 5.39 -10.73
C ASP A 114 9.39 6.29 -10.44
N ARG A 115 9.69 6.54 -9.16
CA ARG A 115 10.84 7.36 -8.70
C ARG A 115 12.05 6.55 -8.22
N ILE A 116 12.06 5.23 -8.40
CA ILE A 116 13.19 4.37 -7.96
C ILE A 116 14.52 4.78 -8.58
N GLU A 117 14.54 5.35 -9.79
CA GLU A 117 15.78 5.81 -10.43
C GLU A 117 16.49 6.92 -9.64
N ASP A 118 15.74 7.74 -8.94
CA ASP A 118 16.24 8.84 -8.12
C ASP A 118 16.42 8.44 -6.65
N ALA A 119 16.01 7.22 -6.30
CA ALA A 119 16.03 6.73 -4.93
C ALA A 119 17.37 6.06 -4.57
N ALA A 120 17.67 6.02 -3.26
CA ALA A 120 18.85 5.36 -2.73
C ALA A 120 18.93 3.85 -3.10
N ILE A 121 17.78 3.23 -3.38
CA ILE A 121 17.69 1.80 -3.72
C ILE A 121 17.74 1.51 -5.22
N ARG A 122 18.02 2.48 -6.09
CA ARG A 122 18.04 2.27 -7.55
C ARG A 122 18.84 1.03 -7.99
N ARG A 123 19.85 0.63 -7.23
CA ARG A 123 20.65 -0.59 -7.47
C ARG A 123 19.82 -1.88 -7.36
N TRP A 124 18.68 -1.86 -6.65
CA TRP A 124 17.78 -3.01 -6.52
C TRP A 124 16.75 -3.09 -7.66
N LYS A 125 16.56 -2.00 -8.40
CA LYS A 125 15.58 -1.95 -9.50
C LYS A 125 15.61 -3.19 -10.39
N PRO A 126 16.78 -3.77 -10.77
CA PRO A 126 16.85 -5.01 -11.54
C PRO A 126 16.16 -6.22 -10.91
N LYS A 127 15.98 -6.20 -9.58
CA LYS A 127 15.32 -7.27 -8.81
C LYS A 127 13.89 -6.90 -8.38
N MET A 128 13.46 -5.66 -8.59
CA MET A 128 12.17 -5.17 -8.09
C MET A 128 11.04 -5.39 -9.08
N VAL A 129 9.89 -5.73 -8.52
CA VAL A 129 8.62 -5.83 -9.24
C VAL A 129 7.59 -4.98 -8.51
N HIS A 130 6.90 -4.12 -9.25
CA HIS A 130 5.82 -3.30 -8.72
C HIS A 130 4.61 -4.13 -8.36
N MET A 131 4.17 -4.03 -7.12
CA MET A 131 2.99 -4.71 -6.59
C MET A 131 2.01 -3.69 -6.04
N ASP A 132 1.02 -3.27 -6.83
CA ASP A 132 -0.12 -2.54 -6.28
C ASP A 132 -0.94 -3.46 -5.37
N LEU A 133 -1.31 -2.94 -4.20
CA LEU A 133 -2.15 -3.69 -3.26
C LEU A 133 -3.54 -3.95 -3.85
N ALA A 134 -4.28 -4.84 -3.23
CA ALA A 134 -5.62 -5.23 -3.67
C ALA A 134 -6.64 -5.06 -2.54
N VAL A 135 -7.92 -5.07 -2.88
CA VAL A 135 -9.03 -5.05 -1.93
C VAL A 135 -10.01 -6.18 -2.22
N ASN A 136 -10.62 -6.71 -1.16
CA ASN A 136 -11.65 -7.73 -1.28
C ASN A 136 -13.05 -7.09 -1.15
N ARG A 137 -13.79 -7.02 -2.24
CA ARG A 137 -15.14 -6.43 -2.27
C ARG A 137 -16.14 -7.12 -1.34
N ALA A 138 -15.95 -8.38 -1.03
CA ALA A 138 -16.86 -9.07 -0.10
C ALA A 138 -16.81 -8.44 1.31
N PHE A 139 -15.66 -7.91 1.71
CA PHE A 139 -15.51 -7.19 2.99
C PHE A 139 -15.84 -5.70 2.87
N PHE A 140 -15.67 -5.11 1.68
CA PHE A 140 -15.86 -3.69 1.42
C PHE A 140 -16.92 -3.47 0.30
N PRO A 141 -18.21 -3.75 0.58
CA PRO A 141 -19.28 -3.60 -0.41
C PRO A 141 -19.53 -2.12 -0.74
N PHE A 142 -19.99 -1.85 -1.95
CA PHE A 142 -20.39 -0.51 -2.36
C PHE A 142 -21.55 0.01 -1.51
N VAL A 143 -21.39 1.18 -0.88
CA VAL A 143 -22.40 1.78 0.03
C VAL A 143 -22.73 3.23 -0.31
N LYS A 144 -21.84 3.97 -0.97
CA LYS A 144 -22.05 5.39 -1.32
C LYS A 144 -22.87 5.54 -2.60
N THR A 145 -24.17 5.71 -2.46
CA THR A 145 -25.11 5.85 -3.59
C THR A 145 -25.51 7.29 -3.91
N GLN A 146 -25.34 8.21 -2.96
CA GLN A 146 -25.70 9.62 -3.10
C GLN A 146 -24.60 10.51 -2.54
N PHE A 147 -24.31 11.60 -3.24
CA PHE A 147 -23.38 12.63 -2.72
C PHE A 147 -24.14 13.69 -1.94
N ASN A 148 -23.49 14.31 -0.94
CA ASN A 148 -24.03 15.48 -0.28
C ASN A 148 -24.13 16.65 -1.28
N PRO A 149 -24.97 17.66 -1.05
CA PRO A 149 -25.08 18.81 -1.95
C PRO A 149 -23.74 19.55 -2.14
N PRO A 150 -23.54 20.23 -3.27
CA PRO A 150 -22.39 21.13 -3.47
C PRO A 150 -22.25 22.11 -2.29
N GLY A 151 -21.02 22.32 -1.84
CA GLY A 151 -20.70 23.13 -0.67
C GLY A 151 -20.92 22.44 0.69
N GLN A 152 -21.46 21.23 0.72
CA GLN A 152 -21.70 20.45 1.95
C GLN A 152 -21.03 19.07 1.90
N ARG A 153 -20.04 18.90 1.03
CA ARG A 153 -19.28 17.63 0.86
C ARG A 153 -18.43 17.37 2.09
N LYS A 154 -18.40 16.09 2.53
CA LYS A 154 -17.73 15.67 3.76
C LYS A 154 -16.55 14.75 3.48
N PHE A 155 -15.49 14.92 4.29
CA PHE A 155 -14.27 14.13 4.19
C PHE A 155 -14.13 13.22 5.41
N LEU A 156 -13.72 11.98 5.19
CA LEU A 156 -13.48 10.99 6.24
C LEU A 156 -12.02 10.56 6.24
N TYR A 157 -11.30 10.82 7.32
CA TYR A 157 -10.01 10.21 7.57
C TYR A 157 -10.20 8.89 8.32
N ILE A 158 -9.64 7.80 7.78
CA ILE A 158 -9.64 6.48 8.42
C ILE A 158 -8.21 6.08 8.71
N GLY A 159 -7.87 5.92 9.98
CA GLY A 159 -6.52 5.48 10.33
C GLY A 159 -6.07 5.83 11.74
N HIS A 160 -4.81 5.45 12.02
CA HIS A 160 -4.12 5.79 13.26
C HIS A 160 -3.34 7.11 13.12
N THR A 161 -2.81 7.62 14.25
CA THR A 161 -2.08 8.90 14.31
C THR A 161 -0.56 8.74 14.34
N ALA A 162 0.01 7.74 13.64
CA ALA A 162 1.45 7.58 13.52
C ALA A 162 2.07 8.69 12.66
N HIS A 163 3.38 8.89 12.82
CA HIS A 163 4.10 10.00 12.20
C HIS A 163 3.96 10.03 10.65
N ASN A 164 4.06 8.88 10.00
CA ASN A 164 3.93 8.75 8.54
C ASN A 164 2.56 9.16 7.99
N LYS A 165 1.50 9.17 8.84
CA LYS A 165 0.15 9.61 8.47
C LYS A 165 -0.01 11.12 8.44
N ASN A 166 0.97 11.88 8.93
CA ASN A 166 1.03 13.35 8.87
C ASN A 166 -0.24 14.06 9.38
N VAL A 167 -0.83 13.54 10.46
CA VAL A 167 -2.09 14.06 11.02
C VAL A 167 -2.01 15.53 11.48
N GLY A 168 -0.81 16.08 11.66
CA GLY A 168 -0.61 17.51 11.90
C GLY A 168 -1.04 18.34 10.69
N TYR A 169 -0.75 17.90 9.49
CA TYR A 169 -1.20 18.57 8.28
C TYR A 169 -2.72 18.42 8.09
N LEU A 170 -3.29 17.26 8.43
CA LEU A 170 -4.76 17.08 8.43
C LEU A 170 -5.45 18.11 9.35
N SER A 171 -4.86 18.38 10.53
CA SER A 171 -5.33 19.42 11.43
C SER A 171 -5.24 20.82 10.82
N GLN A 172 -4.13 21.14 10.13
CA GLN A 172 -3.98 22.43 9.44
C GLN A 172 -5.04 22.61 8.35
N LEU A 173 -5.30 21.59 7.56
CA LEU A 173 -6.35 21.62 6.54
C LEU A 173 -7.71 21.91 7.16
N GLN A 174 -8.09 21.20 8.23
CA GLN A 174 -9.37 21.43 8.90
C GLN A 174 -9.50 22.83 9.50
N LEU A 175 -8.40 23.40 10.03
CA LEU A 175 -8.44 24.69 10.72
C LEU A 175 -8.31 25.91 9.78
N GLN A 176 -7.74 25.72 8.58
CA GLN A 176 -7.38 26.81 7.68
C GLN A 176 -8.11 26.76 6.33
N CYS A 177 -8.66 25.61 5.93
CA CYS A 177 -9.44 25.46 4.71
C CYS A 177 -10.93 25.58 5.04
N GLU A 178 -11.60 26.59 4.48
CA GLU A 178 -13.05 26.77 4.65
C GLU A 178 -13.88 25.67 4.01
N SER A 179 -13.31 25.03 2.97
CA SER A 179 -13.96 23.97 2.20
C SER A 179 -13.74 22.56 2.77
N ALA A 180 -13.04 22.45 3.90
CA ALA A 180 -12.71 21.17 4.53
C ALA A 180 -13.68 20.88 5.71
N ASP A 181 -14.52 19.84 5.57
CA ASP A 181 -15.32 19.27 6.67
C ASP A 181 -14.81 17.85 6.94
N ILE A 182 -13.84 17.72 7.85
CA ILE A 182 -13.09 16.48 8.07
C ILE A 182 -13.51 15.81 9.37
N SER A 183 -13.92 14.54 9.27
CA SER A 183 -14.12 13.64 10.40
C SER A 183 -13.06 12.55 10.46
N TRP A 184 -12.78 12.03 11.65
CA TRP A 184 -11.80 10.98 11.88
C TRP A 184 -12.41 9.73 12.52
N ALA A 185 -12.27 8.60 11.86
CA ALA A 185 -12.56 7.27 12.39
C ALA A 185 -11.25 6.50 12.64
N GLY A 186 -10.97 6.15 13.88
CA GLY A 186 -9.76 5.41 14.20
C GLY A 186 -9.32 5.49 15.65
N LYS A 187 -8.14 4.94 15.92
CA LYS A 187 -7.49 4.98 17.23
C LYS A 187 -6.13 5.66 17.12
N GLY A 188 -5.77 6.49 18.08
CA GLY A 188 -4.46 7.11 18.12
C GLY A 188 -4.18 7.78 19.45
N ARG A 189 -2.88 7.95 19.74
CA ARG A 189 -2.42 8.67 20.96
C ARG A 189 -2.50 10.19 20.80
N LYS A 190 -2.44 10.68 19.57
CA LYS A 190 -2.49 12.12 19.27
C LYS A 190 -3.91 12.51 18.96
N LYS A 191 -4.33 13.65 19.50
CA LYS A 191 -5.54 14.35 19.05
C LYS A 191 -5.24 15.00 17.68
N ILE A 192 -6.28 15.17 16.88
CA ILE A 192 -6.21 15.93 15.62
C ILE A 192 -7.07 17.18 15.81
N PRO A 193 -6.48 18.32 16.22
CA PRO A 193 -7.24 19.53 16.51
C PRO A 193 -8.13 19.95 15.33
N GLY A 194 -9.34 20.40 15.66
CA GLY A 194 -10.33 20.84 14.67
C GLY A 194 -11.14 19.73 14.00
N VAL A 195 -10.58 18.51 13.91
CA VAL A 195 -11.24 17.39 13.24
C VAL A 195 -12.31 16.76 14.12
N HIS A 196 -13.49 16.47 13.56
CA HIS A 196 -14.57 15.80 14.27
C HIS A 196 -14.24 14.32 14.53
N VAL A 197 -14.24 13.90 15.80
CA VAL A 197 -13.81 12.55 16.20
C VAL A 197 -15.01 11.61 16.25
N LEU A 198 -15.01 10.57 15.40
CA LEU A 198 -16.02 9.51 15.40
C LEU A 198 -15.63 8.32 16.32
N GLY A 199 -14.36 8.25 16.73
CA GLY A 199 -13.84 7.11 17.49
C GLY A 199 -13.50 5.91 16.62
N PHE A 200 -13.30 4.76 17.27
CA PHE A 200 -13.03 3.51 16.58
C PHE A 200 -14.34 2.96 15.99
N MET A 201 -14.27 2.61 14.71
CA MET A 201 -15.38 1.99 14.00
C MET A 201 -14.99 0.59 13.51
N ASP A 202 -15.85 -0.39 13.76
CA ASP A 202 -15.72 -1.73 13.20
C ASP A 202 -16.49 -1.79 11.87
N PHE A 203 -15.77 -1.64 10.77
CA PHE A 203 -16.36 -1.61 9.43
C PHE A 203 -16.93 -2.96 8.95
N SER A 204 -16.80 -4.03 9.73
CA SER A 204 -17.55 -5.27 9.50
C SER A 204 -19.03 -5.12 9.82
N LYS A 205 -19.38 -4.11 10.62
CA LYS A 205 -20.74 -3.86 11.09
C LYS A 205 -21.55 -2.97 10.13
N PRO A 206 -22.84 -3.25 9.92
CA PRO A 206 -23.70 -2.45 9.06
C PRO A 206 -23.77 -0.98 9.46
N GLU A 207 -23.81 -0.68 10.76
CA GLU A 207 -23.92 0.68 11.30
C GLU A 207 -22.69 1.52 10.94
N ALA A 208 -21.48 0.92 11.03
CA ALA A 208 -20.25 1.58 10.63
C ALA A 208 -20.22 1.87 9.13
N ARG A 209 -20.71 0.93 8.30
CA ARG A 209 -20.83 1.12 6.84
C ARG A 209 -21.87 2.18 6.47
N ALA A 210 -23.00 2.21 7.17
CA ALA A 210 -24.00 3.28 7.00
C ALA A 210 -23.39 4.66 7.33
N LYS A 211 -22.56 4.74 8.38
CA LYS A 211 -21.85 5.97 8.73
C LYS A 211 -20.83 6.38 7.67
N VAL A 212 -20.12 5.44 7.05
CA VAL A 212 -19.21 5.73 5.91
C VAL A 212 -19.97 6.37 4.75
N ALA A 213 -21.19 5.92 4.44
CA ALA A 213 -22.00 6.44 3.34
C ALA A 213 -22.41 7.91 3.51
N GLU A 214 -22.31 8.48 4.71
CA GLU A 214 -22.57 9.92 4.95
C GLU A 214 -21.45 10.83 4.40
N PHE A 215 -20.27 10.28 4.08
CA PHE A 215 -19.12 11.01 3.56
C PHE A 215 -19.03 10.86 2.05
N ASP A 216 -18.41 11.86 1.39
CA ASP A 216 -18.22 11.87 -0.07
C ASP A 216 -16.80 11.47 -0.43
N PHE A 217 -15.86 11.90 0.38
CA PHE A 217 -14.44 11.74 0.15
C PHE A 217 -13.77 10.99 1.32
N MET A 218 -12.82 10.15 0.99
CA MET A 218 -11.86 9.66 1.97
C MET A 218 -10.60 10.51 1.85
N ILE A 219 -10.11 11.07 2.96
CA ILE A 219 -8.90 11.88 2.96
C ILE A 219 -7.75 11.17 3.68
N THR A 220 -6.56 11.18 3.07
CA THR A 220 -5.30 10.84 3.74
C THR A 220 -4.17 11.72 3.24
N VAL A 221 -3.38 12.24 4.17
CA VAL A 221 -2.32 13.20 3.90
C VAL A 221 -0.95 12.67 4.30
N GLY A 222 -0.78 11.35 4.17
CA GLY A 222 0.48 10.68 4.49
C GLY A 222 1.65 11.30 3.74
N ALA A 223 2.75 11.55 4.47
CA ALA A 223 3.98 12.07 3.89
C ALA A 223 4.91 10.97 3.37
N MET A 224 4.69 9.72 3.84
CA MET A 224 5.55 8.58 3.51
C MET A 224 4.78 7.28 3.79
N ASP A 225 3.90 6.92 2.86
CA ASP A 225 3.09 5.70 2.98
C ASP A 225 3.16 4.91 1.67
N ALA A 226 3.41 3.62 1.77
CA ALA A 226 3.68 2.78 0.60
C ALA A 226 2.43 2.60 -0.27
N ASN A 227 1.37 2.10 0.36
CA ASN A 227 0.13 1.71 -0.30
C ASN A 227 -0.94 1.45 0.77
N PRO A 228 -1.55 2.51 1.37
CA PRO A 228 -2.55 2.34 2.42
C PRO A 228 -3.78 1.59 1.91
N THR A 229 -4.14 0.49 2.56
CA THR A 229 -5.34 -0.30 2.22
C THR A 229 -6.61 0.54 2.28
N THR A 230 -6.68 1.48 3.24
CA THR A 230 -7.85 2.35 3.45
C THR A 230 -8.23 3.19 2.22
N ILE A 231 -7.29 3.48 1.32
CA ILE A 231 -7.57 4.16 0.05
C ILE A 231 -8.41 3.25 -0.85
N LEU A 232 -7.98 2.00 -1.04
CA LEU A 232 -8.70 1.03 -1.87
C LEU A 232 -10.02 0.58 -1.22
N GLU A 233 -10.03 0.42 0.11
CA GLU A 233 -11.21 0.10 0.90
C GLU A 233 -12.29 1.17 0.76
N SER A 234 -11.91 2.44 0.89
CA SER A 234 -12.82 3.56 0.72
C SER A 234 -13.33 3.70 -0.72
N MET A 235 -12.45 3.47 -1.70
CA MET A 235 -12.82 3.44 -3.09
C MET A 235 -13.83 2.31 -3.38
N ALA A 236 -13.64 1.12 -2.78
CA ALA A 236 -14.60 0.01 -2.90
C ALA A 236 -15.95 0.35 -2.29
N TRP A 237 -16.02 1.07 -1.16
CA TRP A 237 -17.27 1.59 -0.59
C TRP A 237 -17.96 2.65 -1.47
N GLY A 238 -17.25 3.24 -2.42
CA GLY A 238 -17.74 4.27 -3.32
C GLY A 238 -17.42 5.70 -2.88
N LEU A 239 -16.58 5.90 -1.89
CA LEU A 239 -15.99 7.21 -1.60
C LEU A 239 -14.95 7.55 -2.67
N ILE A 240 -14.73 8.83 -2.91
CA ILE A 240 -13.64 9.31 -3.77
C ILE A 240 -12.41 9.57 -2.89
N PRO A 241 -11.31 8.80 -3.03
CA PRO A 241 -10.09 9.07 -2.29
C PRO A 241 -9.47 10.41 -2.70
N THR A 242 -9.16 11.23 -1.70
CA THR A 242 -8.53 12.53 -1.80
C THR A 242 -7.22 12.46 -1.01
N VAL A 243 -6.10 12.26 -1.71
CA VAL A 243 -4.86 11.77 -1.08
C VAL A 243 -3.63 12.54 -1.55
N THR A 244 -2.63 12.68 -0.68
CA THR A 244 -1.32 13.14 -1.11
C THR A 244 -0.66 12.08 -2.01
N MET A 245 0.09 12.49 -3.01
CA MET A 245 0.85 11.55 -3.88
C MET A 245 1.79 10.67 -3.06
N GLN A 246 2.37 11.19 -1.99
CA GLN A 246 3.22 10.48 -1.03
C GLN A 246 2.49 9.39 -0.22
N SER A 247 1.17 9.30 -0.34
CA SER A 247 0.39 8.14 0.09
C SER A 247 0.44 6.98 -0.91
N GLY A 248 1.28 7.07 -1.94
CA GLY A 248 1.56 6.02 -2.90
C GLY A 248 0.84 6.16 -4.25
N TYR A 249 -0.19 6.97 -4.35
CA TYR A 249 -1.02 7.06 -5.57
C TYR A 249 -0.88 8.42 -6.25
N GLU A 250 -0.34 8.44 -7.44
CA GLU A 250 -0.21 9.62 -8.28
C GLU A 250 -1.00 9.45 -9.57
N ASN A 251 -1.90 10.40 -9.86
CA ASN A 251 -2.69 10.47 -11.09
C ASN A 251 -3.41 9.15 -11.44
N ARG A 252 -3.94 8.44 -10.43
CA ARG A 252 -4.70 7.21 -10.64
C ARG A 252 -6.19 7.50 -10.84
N ALA A 253 -6.82 6.73 -11.74
CA ALA A 253 -8.25 6.84 -12.01
C ALA A 253 -9.08 6.68 -10.74
N GLY A 254 -10.06 7.57 -10.53
CA GLY A 254 -10.91 7.58 -9.36
C GLY A 254 -10.25 8.14 -8.08
N ILE A 255 -9.03 8.66 -8.13
CA ILE A 255 -8.28 9.22 -7.01
C ILE A 255 -7.95 10.68 -7.29
N VAL A 256 -8.18 11.56 -6.33
CA VAL A 256 -7.84 12.99 -6.39
C VAL A 256 -6.58 13.24 -5.58
N ASN A 257 -5.57 13.88 -6.17
CA ASN A 257 -4.37 14.23 -5.45
C ASN A 257 -4.46 15.61 -4.78
N VAL A 258 -4.00 15.67 -3.53
CA VAL A 258 -3.88 16.90 -2.72
C VAL A 258 -2.40 17.22 -2.50
N PRO A 259 -1.98 18.46 -2.66
CA PRO A 259 -0.60 18.88 -2.36
C PRO A 259 -0.20 18.55 -0.92
N LEU A 260 1.02 18.06 -0.73
CA LEU A 260 1.56 17.80 0.59
C LEU A 260 2.10 19.08 1.23
N ASN A 261 1.67 19.39 2.47
CA ASN A 261 2.13 20.53 3.26
C ASN A 261 1.96 21.91 2.59
N ASP A 262 1.00 22.04 1.69
CA ASP A 262 0.61 23.29 1.04
C ASP A 262 -0.89 23.51 1.22
N VAL A 263 -1.25 24.22 2.29
CA VAL A 263 -2.65 24.44 2.66
C VAL A 263 -3.40 25.28 1.61
N ALA A 264 -2.73 26.27 1.03
CA ALA A 264 -3.36 27.15 0.04
C ALA A 264 -3.70 26.39 -1.25
N ALA A 265 -2.77 25.57 -1.74
CA ALA A 265 -3.03 24.74 -2.91
C ALA A 265 -4.03 23.61 -2.61
N ALA A 266 -4.05 23.06 -1.40
CA ALA A 266 -5.04 22.09 -0.97
C ALA A 266 -6.46 22.68 -0.91
N GLU A 267 -6.60 23.91 -0.42
CA GLU A 267 -7.89 24.62 -0.42
C GLU A 267 -8.46 24.79 -1.83
N LEU A 268 -7.63 25.05 -2.84
CA LEU A 268 -8.11 25.11 -4.24
C LEU A 268 -8.68 23.76 -4.71
N VAL A 269 -8.06 22.66 -4.29
CA VAL A 269 -8.56 21.30 -4.59
C VAL A 269 -9.90 21.07 -3.87
N PHE A 270 -10.01 21.42 -2.59
CA PHE A 270 -11.24 21.23 -1.83
C PHE A 270 -12.38 22.10 -2.37
N ARG A 271 -12.15 23.36 -2.68
CA ARG A 271 -13.15 24.23 -3.35
C ARG A 271 -13.66 23.64 -4.65
N LYS A 272 -12.74 23.10 -5.48
CA LYS A 272 -13.13 22.40 -6.71
C LYS A 272 -14.02 21.19 -6.41
N LEU A 273 -13.66 20.36 -5.44
CA LEU A 273 -14.45 19.18 -5.04
C LEU A 273 -15.82 19.59 -4.48
N GLN A 274 -15.90 20.66 -3.68
CA GLN A 274 -17.15 21.20 -3.16
C GLN A 274 -18.08 21.70 -4.27
N ALA A 275 -17.52 22.28 -5.34
CA ALA A 275 -18.27 22.85 -6.45
C ALA A 275 -18.71 21.84 -7.53
N GLN A 276 -18.09 20.64 -7.56
CA GLN A 276 -18.41 19.62 -8.58
C GLN A 276 -19.89 19.21 -8.51
N SER A 277 -20.47 19.01 -9.69
CA SER A 277 -21.78 18.41 -9.84
C SER A 277 -21.79 16.93 -9.42
N ASP A 278 -22.95 16.40 -9.11
CA ASP A 278 -23.12 14.96 -8.84
C ASP A 278 -22.70 14.09 -10.02
N ALA A 279 -22.89 14.57 -11.25
CA ALA A 279 -22.49 13.86 -12.46
C ALA A 279 -20.97 13.70 -12.57
N GLU A 280 -20.21 14.76 -12.28
CA GLU A 280 -18.74 14.73 -12.28
C GLU A 280 -18.20 13.82 -11.17
N LEU A 281 -18.79 13.88 -9.97
CA LEU A 281 -18.41 12.99 -8.87
C LEU A 281 -18.74 11.53 -9.18
N ARG A 282 -19.90 11.24 -9.79
CA ARG A 282 -20.27 9.89 -10.22
C ARG A 282 -19.31 9.33 -11.25
N GLU A 283 -18.83 10.15 -12.18
CA GLU A 283 -17.83 9.69 -13.15
C GLU A 283 -16.52 9.37 -12.48
N THR A 284 -16.03 10.20 -11.55
CA THR A 284 -14.83 9.91 -10.75
C THR A 284 -15.00 8.63 -9.93
N GLN A 285 -16.17 8.45 -9.29
CA GLN A 285 -16.53 7.25 -8.55
C GLN A 285 -16.53 6.01 -9.45
N ARG A 286 -17.15 6.10 -10.64
CA ARG A 286 -17.22 5.01 -11.63
C ARG A 286 -15.83 4.57 -12.06
N LEU A 287 -14.93 5.50 -12.36
CA LEU A 287 -13.54 5.21 -12.69
C LEU A 287 -12.81 4.49 -11.54
N GLY A 288 -13.08 4.90 -10.31
CA GLY A 288 -12.56 4.21 -9.12
C GLY A 288 -13.10 2.78 -8.98
N GLN A 289 -14.40 2.56 -9.20
CA GLN A 289 -15.00 1.23 -9.16
C GLN A 289 -14.43 0.32 -10.25
N GLU A 290 -14.26 0.84 -11.47
CA GLU A 290 -13.65 0.11 -12.57
C GLU A 290 -12.19 -0.28 -12.26
N ALA A 291 -11.41 0.63 -11.63
CA ALA A 291 -10.05 0.33 -11.21
C ALA A 291 -10.00 -0.77 -10.14
N ILE A 292 -10.95 -0.79 -9.19
CA ILE A 292 -11.07 -1.88 -8.21
C ILE A 292 -11.35 -3.21 -8.91
N ASP A 293 -12.26 -3.22 -9.89
CA ASP A 293 -12.70 -4.45 -10.56
C ASP A 293 -11.68 -5.01 -11.56
N THR A 294 -10.81 -4.16 -12.08
CA THR A 294 -9.83 -4.55 -13.12
C THR A 294 -8.41 -4.63 -12.61
N HIS A 295 -7.99 -3.68 -11.79
CA HIS A 295 -6.59 -3.51 -11.40
C HIS A 295 -6.28 -3.94 -9.95
N TYR A 296 -7.07 -3.49 -8.97
CA TYR A 296 -6.76 -3.72 -7.54
C TYR A 296 -7.38 -5.02 -7.02
N ARG A 297 -7.10 -6.13 -7.71
CA ARG A 297 -7.63 -7.47 -7.44
C ARG A 297 -6.58 -8.39 -6.84
N TRP A 298 -6.97 -9.19 -5.85
CA TRP A 298 -6.09 -10.20 -5.26
C TRP A 298 -5.61 -11.27 -6.24
N ASP A 299 -6.40 -11.61 -7.26
CA ASP A 299 -5.96 -12.56 -8.29
C ASP A 299 -4.80 -11.99 -9.11
N ARG A 300 -4.90 -10.70 -9.53
CA ARG A 300 -3.79 -10.02 -10.22
C ARG A 300 -2.54 -9.94 -9.34
N PHE A 301 -2.71 -9.59 -8.05
CA PHE A 301 -1.60 -9.57 -7.10
C PHE A 301 -0.95 -10.95 -6.99
N TYR A 302 -1.76 -11.99 -6.85
CA TYR A 302 -1.29 -13.37 -6.75
C TYR A 302 -0.62 -13.87 -8.02
N ASP A 303 -1.12 -13.52 -9.22
CA ASP A 303 -0.47 -13.88 -10.48
C ASP A 303 0.96 -13.37 -10.56
N GLN A 304 1.24 -12.17 -10.01
CA GLN A 304 2.60 -11.65 -9.92
C GLN A 304 3.46 -12.45 -8.92
N VAL A 305 2.89 -12.85 -7.78
CA VAL A 305 3.57 -13.72 -6.81
C VAL A 305 3.89 -15.09 -7.44
N ARG A 306 2.93 -15.71 -8.14
CA ARG A 306 3.12 -16.97 -8.84
C ARG A 306 4.21 -16.88 -9.90
N ALA A 307 4.20 -15.80 -10.71
CA ALA A 307 5.22 -15.58 -11.73
C ALA A 307 6.63 -15.44 -11.12
N ALA A 308 6.75 -14.84 -9.93
CA ALA A 308 8.00 -14.75 -9.19
C ALA A 308 8.48 -16.16 -8.72
N ILE A 309 7.58 -16.96 -8.18
CA ILE A 309 7.85 -18.33 -7.73
C ILE A 309 8.31 -19.20 -8.91
N ASP A 310 7.60 -19.15 -10.03
CA ASP A 310 7.88 -19.96 -11.22
C ASP A 310 9.08 -19.45 -12.04
N GLY A 311 9.51 -18.20 -11.78
CA GLY A 311 10.61 -17.55 -12.49
C GLY A 311 10.27 -17.11 -13.92
N THR A 312 9.00 -16.96 -14.20
CA THR A 312 8.48 -16.45 -15.48
C THR A 312 8.34 -14.94 -15.50
N GLN A 313 8.47 -14.29 -14.34
CA GLN A 313 8.42 -12.85 -14.24
C GLN A 313 9.72 -12.26 -14.78
N SER A 314 9.66 -11.73 -15.99
CA SER A 314 10.69 -10.81 -16.44
C SER A 314 10.57 -9.55 -15.58
N PRO A 315 11.66 -9.07 -14.95
CA PRO A 315 11.66 -7.71 -14.44
C PRO A 315 11.22 -6.81 -15.59
N ALA A 316 10.34 -5.85 -15.34
CA ALA A 316 9.96 -4.82 -16.32
C ALA A 316 11.16 -3.88 -16.58
N ILE A 317 12.31 -4.44 -16.97
CA ILE A 317 13.56 -3.73 -17.18
C ILE A 317 14.02 -4.03 -18.60
N ARG A 318 13.87 -3.04 -19.41
CA ARG A 318 14.78 -2.82 -20.50
C ARG A 318 16.21 -2.82 -19.92
N ALA A 319 17.06 -3.74 -20.36
CA ALA A 319 18.46 -3.78 -19.96
C ALA A 319 19.05 -2.37 -20.08
N ALA A 320 19.65 -1.86 -19.00
CA ALA A 320 20.26 -0.53 -18.99
C ALA A 320 21.18 -0.40 -20.20
N THR A 321 21.01 0.65 -20.98
CA THR A 321 21.85 0.94 -22.13
C THR A 321 23.29 1.14 -21.65
N TRP A 322 24.28 0.94 -22.51
CA TRP A 322 25.68 1.16 -22.20
C TRP A 322 25.95 2.57 -21.59
N LYS A 323 25.24 3.60 -22.08
CA LYS A 323 25.31 4.98 -21.54
C LYS A 323 24.79 5.06 -20.09
N GLU A 324 23.69 4.38 -19.78
CA GLU A 324 23.12 4.33 -18.43
C GLU A 324 24.06 3.61 -17.45
N ARG A 325 24.76 2.55 -17.89
CA ARG A 325 25.76 1.85 -17.06
C ARG A 325 26.98 2.70 -16.73
N ILE A 326 27.41 3.58 -17.66
CA ILE A 326 28.53 4.51 -17.42
C ILE A 326 28.09 5.59 -16.41
N LEU A 327 26.89 6.15 -16.56
CA LEU A 327 26.35 7.15 -15.64
C LEU A 327 26.16 6.57 -14.22
N MET A 328 25.66 5.33 -14.10
CA MET A 328 25.55 4.64 -12.82
C MET A 328 26.91 4.45 -12.15
N LYS A 329 27.94 4.02 -12.88
CA LYS A 329 29.33 3.88 -12.35
C LYS A 329 29.95 5.22 -11.95
N ALA A 330 29.69 6.28 -12.69
CA ALA A 330 30.21 7.61 -12.36
C ALA A 330 29.55 8.18 -11.10
N PHE A 331 28.30 7.88 -10.85
CA PHE A 331 27.56 8.32 -9.66
C PHE A 331 27.98 7.56 -8.39
N ASP A 332 28.27 6.26 -8.51
CA ASP A 332 28.75 5.43 -7.39
C ASP A 332 30.19 5.79 -6.96
N LEU A 333 30.94 6.55 -7.80
CA LEU A 333 32.28 7.05 -7.48
C LEU A 333 32.27 8.42 -6.80
N VAL A 334 31.14 9.12 -6.76
CA VAL A 334 31.00 10.50 -6.23
C VAL A 334 30.23 10.54 -4.90
N HIS A 335 29.64 9.43 -4.48
CA HIS A 335 28.85 9.25 -3.26
C HIS A 335 29.25 7.98 -2.54
#